data_e215d65dc3c4244a43e9a87bdc8e72a5
#
_entry.id   e215d65dc3c4244a43e9a87bdc8e72a5
#
_cell.length_a   1.000
_cell.length_b   1.000
_cell.length_c   1.000
_cell.angle_alpha   90.00
_cell.angle_beta   90.00
_cell.angle_gamma   90.00
#
_symmetry.space_group_name_H-M   'P 1'
#
loop_
_entity.id
_entity.type
_entity.pdbx_description
1 polymer ?
#
loop_
_entity_poly.entity_id
_entity_poly.type
_entity_poly.pdbx_seq_one_letter_code
_entity_poly.pdbx_strand_id
1 'polypeptide(L)'
;DGQTKEICEKISELSNNSCIDILPINEVSNIDAYEKVVIGASIRYGNYRKEVFQFINKNIKKLELKENAFFSVNVVARKKEKNSPETNPYVIKFLDKIDWVPKKIGVFAGKIDYPSYKFFDKYAIKFIMWITNGPTDTSKTFEFTDWKKVEEFTKDLNL
;
A
#
# COMPACT_ATOMS: atom_id res chain seq x y z
N ASP A 1 -6.76 8.46 -4.00
CA ASP A 1 -7.51 7.36 -4.55
C ASP A 1 -8.25 6.55 -3.47
N GLY A 2 -7.96 6.72 -2.17
CA GLY A 2 -8.68 6.06 -1.08
C GLY A 2 -8.32 4.58 -0.83
N GLN A 3 -7.83 3.84 -1.84
CA GLN A 3 -7.66 2.40 -1.73
C GLN A 3 -6.73 1.94 -0.60
N THR A 4 -5.68 2.69 -0.30
CA THR A 4 -4.82 2.37 0.85
C THR A 4 -5.59 2.45 2.16
N LYS A 5 -6.47 3.45 2.29
CA LYS A 5 -7.34 3.61 3.47
C LYS A 5 -8.37 2.48 3.54
N GLU A 6 -9.02 2.14 2.43
CA GLU A 6 -9.98 1.02 2.37
C GLU A 6 -9.33 -0.31 2.82
N ILE A 7 -8.07 -0.55 2.43
CA ILE A 7 -7.31 -1.73 2.89
C ILE A 7 -7.01 -1.63 4.40
N CYS A 8 -6.63 -0.47 4.93
CA CYS A 8 -6.45 -0.28 6.38
C CYS A 8 -7.75 -0.53 7.14
N GLU A 9 -8.87 -0.02 6.66
CA GLU A 9 -10.19 -0.23 7.24
C GLU A 9 -10.56 -1.71 7.24
N LYS A 10 -10.29 -2.43 6.13
CA LYS A 10 -10.52 -3.88 6.06
C LYS A 10 -9.65 -4.67 7.03
N ILE A 11 -8.38 -4.30 7.17
CA ILE A 11 -7.47 -4.89 8.17
C ILE A 11 -8.04 -4.68 9.57
N SER A 12 -8.51 -3.47 9.88
CA SER A 12 -9.12 -3.15 11.18
C SER A 12 -10.40 -3.94 11.45
N GLU A 13 -11.29 -4.06 10.45
CA GLU A 13 -12.51 -4.87 10.57
C GLU A 13 -12.24 -6.35 10.87
N LEU A 14 -11.20 -6.90 10.26
CA LEU A 14 -10.84 -8.30 10.44
C LEU A 14 -10.11 -8.59 11.76
N SER A 15 -9.64 -7.56 12.42
CA SER A 15 -8.87 -7.64 13.67
C SER A 15 -9.78 -7.48 14.88
N ASN A 16 -10.62 -8.47 15.12
CA ASN A 16 -11.79 -8.44 16.01
C ASN A 16 -11.53 -8.04 17.48
N ASN A 17 -10.29 -8.05 17.97
CA ASN A 17 -9.95 -7.83 19.37
C ASN A 17 -8.91 -6.73 19.61
N SER A 18 -8.47 -6.03 18.58
CA SER A 18 -7.42 -5.03 18.67
C SER A 18 -7.97 -3.62 18.57
N CYS A 19 -7.47 -2.72 19.43
CA CYS A 19 -7.70 -1.29 19.27
C CYS A 19 -6.76 -0.78 18.18
N ILE A 20 -7.29 -0.46 17.01
CA ILE A 20 -6.51 -0.03 15.84
C ILE A 20 -6.84 1.42 15.48
N ASP A 21 -5.83 2.27 15.52
CA ASP A 21 -5.90 3.63 15.02
C ASP A 21 -5.45 3.67 13.55
N ILE A 22 -6.29 4.20 12.68
CA ILE A 22 -5.96 4.45 11.27
C ILE A 22 -5.69 5.93 11.09
N LEU A 23 -4.44 6.28 10.87
CA LEU A 23 -3.99 7.66 10.80
C LEU A 23 -3.25 7.95 9.49
N PRO A 24 -3.45 9.14 8.89
CA PRO A 24 -2.58 9.61 7.83
C PRO A 24 -1.13 9.73 8.32
N ILE A 25 -0.17 9.27 7.54
CA ILE A 25 1.23 9.16 7.96
C ILE A 25 1.85 10.51 8.38
N ASN A 26 1.38 11.61 7.82
CA ASN A 26 1.81 12.98 8.15
C ASN A 26 1.20 13.51 9.46
N GLU A 27 0.19 12.86 10.02
CA GLU A 27 -0.47 13.22 11.26
C GLU A 27 0.07 12.41 12.46
N VAL A 28 0.86 11.37 12.20
CA VAL A 28 1.46 10.54 13.25
C VAL A 28 2.66 11.26 13.86
N SER A 29 2.51 11.77 15.06
CA SER A 29 3.58 12.44 15.80
C SER A 29 4.51 11.48 16.53
N ASN A 30 3.96 10.38 17.07
CA ASN A 30 4.67 9.39 17.88
C ASN A 30 4.04 8.00 17.72
N ILE A 31 4.87 6.96 17.79
CA ILE A 31 4.46 5.56 17.73
C ILE A 31 4.74 4.78 19.04
N ASP A 32 5.15 5.46 20.11
CA ASP A 32 5.60 4.79 21.35
C ASP A 32 4.47 3.98 22.01
N ALA A 33 3.24 4.49 21.98
CA ALA A 33 2.07 3.85 22.60
C ALA A 33 1.59 2.57 21.88
N TYR A 34 2.07 2.31 20.67
CA TYR A 34 1.62 1.16 19.87
C TYR A 34 2.57 -0.01 19.98
N GLU A 35 2.05 -1.20 20.17
CA GLU A 35 2.81 -2.46 20.17
C GLU A 35 3.15 -2.90 18.73
N LYS A 36 2.23 -2.65 17.81
CA LYS A 36 2.34 -3.03 16.38
C LYS A 36 2.15 -1.81 15.49
N VAL A 37 2.90 -1.76 14.40
CA VAL A 37 2.81 -0.67 13.42
C VAL A 37 2.74 -1.23 12.01
N VAL A 38 1.66 -0.93 11.30
CA VAL A 38 1.49 -1.30 9.88
C VAL A 38 1.53 -0.03 9.03
N ILE A 39 2.44 0.02 8.07
CA ILE A 39 2.58 1.16 7.16
C ILE A 39 2.02 0.78 5.79
N GLY A 40 0.94 1.43 5.38
CA GLY A 40 0.36 1.28 4.05
C GLY A 40 0.74 2.43 3.12
N ALA A 41 1.21 2.12 1.92
CA ALA A 41 1.58 3.14 0.94
C ALA A 41 1.20 2.78 -0.50
N SER A 42 0.71 3.77 -1.25
CA SER A 42 0.40 3.61 -2.68
C SER A 42 1.45 4.26 -3.57
N ILE A 43 1.61 3.70 -4.77
CA ILE A 43 2.44 4.28 -5.82
C ILE A 43 1.66 5.37 -6.55
N ARG A 44 2.31 6.54 -6.68
CA ARG A 44 1.87 7.63 -7.57
C ARG A 44 3.02 8.06 -8.47
N TYR A 45 2.76 8.18 -9.75
CA TYR A 45 3.80 8.56 -10.74
C TYR A 45 5.09 7.73 -10.61
N GLY A 46 4.93 6.42 -10.35
CA GLY A 46 6.06 5.48 -10.27
C GLY A 46 6.85 5.50 -8.96
N ASN A 47 6.42 6.26 -7.94
CA ASN A 47 7.12 6.37 -6.66
C ASN A 47 6.16 6.34 -5.47
N TYR A 48 6.69 5.98 -4.29
CA TYR A 48 6.04 6.30 -3.02
C TYR A 48 6.24 7.77 -2.69
N ARG A 49 5.32 8.33 -1.90
CA ARG A 49 5.43 9.70 -1.41
C ARG A 49 6.64 9.84 -0.49
N LYS A 50 7.28 11.02 -0.51
CA LYS A 50 8.45 11.32 0.34
C LYS A 50 8.16 11.21 1.84
N GLU A 51 6.92 11.49 2.25
CA GLU A 51 6.47 11.40 3.64
C GLU A 51 6.62 9.98 4.21
N VAL A 52 6.47 8.94 3.37
CA VAL A 52 6.68 7.54 3.78
C VAL A 52 8.14 7.31 4.18
N PHE A 53 9.08 7.77 3.37
CA PHE A 53 10.51 7.67 3.65
C PHE A 53 10.91 8.49 4.88
N GLN A 54 10.39 9.71 5.00
CA GLN A 54 10.66 10.59 6.14
C GLN A 54 10.17 9.98 7.44
N PHE A 55 8.96 9.41 7.45
CA PHE A 55 8.38 8.74 8.61
C PHE A 55 9.21 7.54 9.04
N ILE A 56 9.58 6.67 8.09
CA ILE A 56 10.40 5.48 8.36
C ILE A 56 11.75 5.90 8.94
N ASN A 57 12.47 6.81 8.28
CA ASN A 57 13.79 7.25 8.73
C ASN A 57 13.75 7.89 10.12
N LYS A 58 12.70 8.65 10.43
CA LYS A 58 12.51 9.27 11.76
C LYS A 58 12.27 8.22 12.85
N ASN A 59 11.62 7.12 12.51
CA ASN A 59 11.14 6.13 13.49
C ASN A 59 11.85 4.77 13.41
N ILE A 60 12.93 4.64 12.62
CA ILE A 60 13.55 3.35 12.31
C ILE A 60 13.85 2.52 13.56
N LYS A 61 14.52 3.09 14.55
CA LYS A 61 14.86 2.40 15.81
C LYS A 61 13.63 1.93 16.59
N LYS A 62 12.54 2.68 16.53
CA LYS A 62 11.28 2.31 17.18
C LYS A 62 10.55 1.21 16.41
N LEU A 63 10.57 1.30 15.08
CA LEU A 63 9.97 0.27 14.21
C LEU A 63 10.66 -1.08 14.37
N GLU A 64 12.00 -1.11 14.47
CA GLU A 64 12.77 -2.33 14.67
C GLU A 64 12.43 -3.07 15.97
N LEU A 65 12.06 -2.33 17.02
CA LEU A 65 11.70 -2.88 18.34
C LEU A 65 10.25 -3.38 18.42
N LYS A 66 9.41 -3.04 17.43
CA LYS A 66 7.98 -3.37 17.43
C LYS A 66 7.66 -4.51 16.48
N GLU A 67 6.49 -5.11 16.65
CA GLU A 67 5.88 -5.86 15.57
C GLU A 67 5.50 -4.88 14.46
N ASN A 68 5.95 -5.15 13.25
CA ASN A 68 5.81 -4.19 12.17
C ASN A 68 5.54 -4.87 10.83
N ALA A 69 4.86 -4.13 9.94
CA ALA A 69 4.61 -4.57 8.59
C ALA A 69 4.54 -3.38 7.62
N PHE A 70 4.73 -3.67 6.36
CA PHE A 70 4.53 -2.73 5.26
C PHE A 70 3.59 -3.34 4.22
N PHE A 71 2.69 -2.56 3.65
CA PHE A 71 2.02 -3.00 2.44
C PHE A 71 2.04 -1.93 1.34
N SER A 72 2.23 -2.40 0.13
CA SER A 72 2.24 -1.59 -1.09
C SER A 72 0.93 -1.72 -1.84
N VAL A 73 0.35 -0.60 -2.26
CA VAL A 73 -0.79 -0.57 -3.17
C VAL A 73 -0.34 -0.01 -4.52
N ASN A 74 -0.38 -0.84 -5.54
CA ASN A 74 0.04 -0.43 -6.88
C ASN A 74 -0.61 -1.29 -7.97
N VAL A 75 -1.08 -0.67 -9.04
CA VAL A 75 -1.81 -1.34 -10.13
C VAL A 75 -0.98 -2.41 -10.87
N VAL A 76 0.35 -2.35 -10.79
CA VAL A 76 1.23 -3.35 -11.40
C VAL A 76 1.04 -4.72 -10.75
N ALA A 77 0.67 -4.75 -9.47
CA ALA A 77 0.39 -5.98 -8.73
C ALA A 77 -0.87 -6.74 -9.19
N ARG A 78 -1.66 -6.21 -10.16
CA ARG A 78 -2.71 -6.98 -10.83
C ARG A 78 -2.16 -8.14 -11.66
N LYS A 79 -0.88 -8.07 -12.04
CA LYS A 79 -0.18 -9.12 -12.76
C LYS A 79 0.39 -10.14 -11.76
N LYS A 80 0.08 -11.43 -11.95
CA LYS A 80 0.49 -12.51 -11.04
C LYS A 80 2.00 -12.55 -10.82
N GLU A 81 2.78 -12.28 -11.86
CA GLU A 81 4.25 -12.25 -11.83
C GLU A 81 4.82 -11.00 -11.10
N LYS A 82 3.99 -10.08 -10.64
CA LYS A 82 4.40 -8.83 -9.96
C LYS A 82 3.60 -8.54 -8.69
N ASN A 83 2.99 -9.54 -8.11
CA ASN A 83 2.10 -9.38 -6.96
C ASN A 83 2.68 -9.89 -5.64
N SER A 84 3.99 -10.13 -5.58
CA SER A 84 4.71 -10.51 -4.35
C SER A 84 5.82 -9.49 -4.04
N PRO A 85 6.31 -9.45 -2.79
CA PRO A 85 7.40 -8.55 -2.41
C PRO A 85 8.66 -8.73 -3.25
N GLU A 86 9.00 -9.97 -3.61
CA GLU A 86 10.21 -10.35 -4.34
C GLU A 86 10.14 -9.99 -5.82
N THR A 87 8.92 -9.83 -6.36
CA THR A 87 8.72 -9.63 -7.80
C THR A 87 8.16 -8.26 -8.15
N ASN A 88 7.65 -7.53 -7.16
CA ASN A 88 7.09 -6.20 -7.40
C ASN A 88 8.19 -5.14 -7.53
N PRO A 89 8.35 -4.48 -8.69
CA PRO A 89 9.47 -3.58 -8.94
C PRO A 89 9.47 -2.35 -8.03
N TYR A 90 8.30 -1.93 -7.54
CA TYR A 90 8.20 -0.79 -6.63
C TYR A 90 8.62 -1.14 -5.22
N VAL A 91 8.28 -2.35 -4.75
CA VAL A 91 8.66 -2.83 -3.43
C VAL A 91 10.17 -3.08 -3.39
N ILE A 92 10.73 -3.77 -4.40
CA ILE A 92 12.18 -3.99 -4.51
C ILE A 92 12.92 -2.64 -4.45
N LYS A 93 12.57 -1.70 -5.34
CA LYS A 93 13.18 -0.36 -5.37
C LYS A 93 13.01 0.43 -4.06
N PHE A 94 11.94 0.18 -3.33
CA PHE A 94 11.67 0.83 -2.05
C PHE A 94 12.59 0.26 -0.97
N LEU A 95 12.67 -1.05 -0.85
CA LEU A 95 13.53 -1.74 0.12
C LEU A 95 15.01 -1.41 -0.09
N ASP A 96 15.46 -1.24 -1.34
CA ASP A 96 16.83 -0.80 -1.67
C ASP A 96 17.15 0.63 -1.19
N LYS A 97 16.13 1.43 -0.83
CA LYS A 97 16.29 2.85 -0.46
C LYS A 97 16.14 3.14 1.02
N ILE A 98 15.77 2.16 1.80
CA ILE A 98 15.54 2.29 3.23
C ILE A 98 16.39 1.28 3.99
N ASP A 99 16.84 1.65 5.18
CA ASP A 99 17.60 0.74 6.06
C ASP A 99 16.67 -0.12 6.94
N TRP A 100 15.37 0.21 6.98
CA TRP A 100 14.39 -0.57 7.72
C TRP A 100 13.95 -1.82 6.94
N VAL A 101 13.95 -2.96 7.62
CA VAL A 101 13.44 -4.22 7.08
C VAL A 101 12.10 -4.55 7.74
N PRO A 102 10.96 -4.40 7.03
CA PRO A 102 9.66 -4.80 7.56
C PRO A 102 9.61 -6.30 7.84
N LYS A 103 9.06 -6.68 9.01
CA LYS A 103 8.91 -8.10 9.37
C LYS A 103 7.93 -8.84 8.44
N LYS A 104 6.94 -8.13 7.91
CA LYS A 104 5.95 -8.66 6.95
C LYS A 104 5.69 -7.64 5.85
N ILE A 105 5.51 -8.12 4.63
CA ILE A 105 5.26 -7.26 3.47
C ILE A 105 4.07 -7.77 2.67
N GLY A 106 3.04 -6.92 2.51
CA GLY A 106 1.90 -7.15 1.63
C GLY A 106 2.03 -6.40 0.30
N VAL A 107 1.50 -6.97 -0.79
CA VAL A 107 1.46 -6.31 -2.10
C VAL A 107 0.06 -6.47 -2.69
N PHE A 108 -0.63 -5.35 -2.88
CA PHE A 108 -2.02 -5.31 -3.33
C PHE A 108 -2.18 -4.44 -4.58
N ALA A 109 -3.09 -4.83 -5.47
CA ALA A 109 -3.22 -4.18 -6.77
C ALA A 109 -3.93 -2.81 -6.72
N GLY A 110 -4.90 -2.63 -5.85
CA GLY A 110 -5.69 -1.41 -5.77
C GLY A 110 -6.74 -1.27 -6.88
N LYS A 111 -7.24 -0.05 -7.08
CA LYS A 111 -8.25 0.26 -8.09
C LYS A 111 -7.84 1.42 -9.00
N ILE A 112 -8.44 1.47 -10.18
CA ILE A 112 -8.39 2.60 -11.11
C ILE A 112 -9.80 3.19 -11.19
N ASP A 113 -9.95 4.41 -10.71
CA ASP A 113 -11.20 5.15 -10.76
C ASP A 113 -11.07 6.29 -11.78
N TYR A 114 -11.20 5.95 -13.06
CA TYR A 114 -11.07 6.91 -14.15
C TYR A 114 -11.99 8.14 -14.03
N PRO A 115 -13.27 8.01 -13.61
CA PRO A 115 -14.14 9.17 -13.44
C PRO A 115 -13.62 10.22 -12.46
N SER A 116 -12.91 9.79 -11.40
CA SER A 116 -12.39 10.70 -10.36
C SER A 116 -11.08 11.39 -10.76
N TYR A 117 -10.41 10.94 -11.81
CA TYR A 117 -9.13 11.50 -12.21
C TYR A 117 -9.27 12.80 -13.00
N LYS A 118 -8.35 13.75 -12.76
CA LYS A 118 -8.21 14.94 -13.59
C LYS A 118 -7.81 14.55 -15.02
N PHE A 119 -8.09 15.44 -15.97
CA PHE A 119 -7.92 15.17 -17.39
C PHE A 119 -6.53 14.56 -17.73
N PHE A 120 -5.46 15.20 -17.31
CA PHE A 120 -4.10 14.73 -17.62
C PHE A 120 -3.79 13.36 -16.98
N ASP A 121 -4.16 13.15 -15.72
CA ASP A 121 -3.96 11.88 -15.02
C ASP A 121 -4.74 10.74 -15.67
N LYS A 122 -5.97 11.03 -16.07
CA LYS A 122 -6.85 10.08 -16.75
C LYS A 122 -6.21 9.53 -18.03
N TYR A 123 -5.69 10.41 -18.88
CA TYR A 123 -5.09 9.98 -20.14
C TYR A 123 -3.70 9.38 -19.97
N ALA A 124 -2.91 9.84 -19.00
CA ALA A 124 -1.64 9.22 -18.64
C ALA A 124 -1.84 7.78 -18.15
N ILE A 125 -2.81 7.56 -17.27
CA ILE A 125 -3.15 6.22 -16.76
C ILE A 125 -3.72 5.35 -17.89
N LYS A 126 -4.59 5.89 -18.74
CA LYS A 126 -5.13 5.19 -19.92
C LYS A 126 -3.99 4.70 -20.83
N PHE A 127 -3.01 5.54 -21.11
CA PHE A 127 -1.86 5.20 -21.93
C PHE A 127 -1.03 4.07 -21.31
N ILE A 128 -0.77 4.15 -19.98
CA ILE A 128 -0.06 3.08 -19.25
C ILE A 128 -0.86 1.78 -19.30
N MET A 129 -2.19 1.84 -19.13
CA MET A 129 -3.05 0.66 -19.19
C MET A 129 -3.05 0.06 -20.60
N TRP A 130 -3.10 0.88 -21.64
CA TRP A 130 -3.01 0.41 -23.01
C TRP A 130 -1.72 -0.37 -23.29
N ILE A 131 -0.55 0.19 -22.93
CA ILE A 131 0.75 -0.48 -23.10
C ILE A 131 0.85 -1.76 -22.28
N THR A 132 0.19 -1.82 -21.12
CA THR A 132 0.31 -2.94 -20.19
C THR A 132 -0.86 -3.93 -20.27
N ASN A 133 -1.68 -3.85 -21.34
CA ASN A 133 -2.86 -4.69 -21.56
C ASN A 133 -3.87 -4.62 -20.40
N GLY A 134 -4.09 -3.43 -19.86
CA GLY A 134 -5.10 -3.14 -18.85
C GLY A 134 -6.35 -2.48 -19.44
N PRO A 135 -7.39 -2.24 -18.63
CA PRO A 135 -8.62 -1.59 -19.08
C PRO A 135 -8.40 -0.13 -19.42
N THR A 136 -8.99 0.31 -20.54
CA THR A 136 -8.85 1.68 -21.07
C THR A 136 -10.17 2.45 -21.17
N ASP A 137 -11.27 1.88 -20.69
CA ASP A 137 -12.58 2.55 -20.66
C ASP A 137 -12.60 3.60 -19.53
N THR A 138 -12.47 4.87 -19.93
CA THR A 138 -12.35 6.00 -19.01
C THR A 138 -13.66 6.42 -18.35
N SER A 139 -14.76 5.75 -18.63
CA SER A 139 -16.07 5.98 -18.00
C SER A 139 -16.30 5.10 -16.75
N LYS A 140 -15.40 4.12 -16.50
CA LYS A 140 -15.58 3.09 -15.47
C LYS A 140 -14.50 3.13 -14.41
N THR A 141 -14.82 2.52 -13.28
CA THR A 141 -13.90 2.16 -12.20
C THR A 141 -13.57 0.67 -12.32
N PHE A 142 -12.30 0.32 -12.13
CA PHE A 142 -11.80 -1.05 -12.18
C PHE A 142 -11.10 -1.39 -10.87
N GLU A 143 -11.67 -2.35 -10.14
CA GLU A 143 -11.12 -2.89 -8.89
C GLU A 143 -10.26 -4.13 -9.20
N PHE A 144 -9.03 -4.13 -8.70
CA PHE A 144 -8.08 -5.23 -8.84
C PHE A 144 -7.58 -5.77 -7.50
N THR A 145 -8.04 -5.18 -6.38
CA THR A 145 -7.64 -5.62 -5.05
C THR A 145 -8.12 -7.05 -4.81
N ASP A 146 -7.20 -7.93 -4.53
CA ASP A 146 -7.49 -9.27 -4.04
C ASP A 146 -7.75 -9.20 -2.54
N TRP A 147 -9.02 -9.08 -2.16
CA TRP A 147 -9.46 -8.97 -0.77
C TRP A 147 -9.14 -10.21 0.04
N LYS A 148 -9.12 -11.40 -0.59
CA LYS A 148 -8.70 -12.63 0.08
C LYS A 148 -7.24 -12.56 0.50
N LYS A 149 -6.39 -12.01 -0.36
CA LYS A 149 -4.98 -11.76 -0.03
C LYS A 149 -4.81 -10.74 1.10
N VAL A 150 -5.69 -9.73 1.17
CA VAL A 150 -5.73 -8.79 2.31
C VAL A 150 -6.10 -9.52 3.61
N GLU A 151 -7.09 -10.42 3.56
CA GLU A 151 -7.48 -11.25 4.72
C GLU A 151 -6.35 -12.17 5.19
N GLU A 152 -5.66 -12.84 4.25
CA GLU A 152 -4.50 -13.67 4.55
C GLU A 152 -3.39 -12.87 5.21
N PHE A 153 -3.06 -11.71 4.65
CA PHE A 153 -2.08 -10.78 5.24
C PHE A 153 -2.49 -10.33 6.65
N THR A 154 -3.77 -10.02 6.86
CA THR A 154 -4.27 -9.60 8.19
C THR A 154 -4.12 -10.71 9.22
N LYS A 155 -4.42 -11.96 8.86
CA LYS A 155 -4.20 -13.13 9.75
C LYS A 155 -2.73 -13.27 10.11
N ASP A 156 -1.84 -13.09 9.15
CA ASP A 156 -0.39 -13.13 9.39
C ASP A 156 0.09 -12.03 10.33
N LEU A 157 -0.58 -10.88 10.36
CA LEU A 157 -0.22 -9.78 11.28
C LEU A 157 -0.47 -10.13 12.74
N ASN A 158 -1.34 -11.09 13.04
CA ASN A 158 -1.76 -11.48 14.40
C ASN A 158 -2.24 -10.26 15.23
N LEU A 159 -3.05 -9.39 14.58
CA LEU A 159 -3.64 -8.20 15.20
C LEU A 159 -4.79 -8.57 16.14
#